data_93cd1087868debc22bc2c3e3a99a68f8
#
_entry.id   93cd1087868debc22bc2c3e3a99a68f8
#
_cell.length_a   1.000
_cell.length_b   1.000
_cell.length_c   1.000
_cell.angle_alpha   90.00
_cell.angle_beta   90.00
_cell.angle_gamma   90.00
#
_symmetry.space_group_name_H-M   'P 1'
#
loop_
_entity.id
_entity.type
_entity.pdbx_description
1 polymer ?
#
loop_
_entity_poly.entity_id
_entity_poly.type
_entity_poly.pdbx_seq_one_letter_code
_entity_poly.pdbx_strand_id
1 'polypeptide(L)'
;MNFDETSKSYLISSLPSHERPRERLLESGPDVLKDAELLAIVLRTGPTGKSTLDLARELLQHFDNSLLLLAQASPAELEQVHGIGPAKAADLKATFALAERLAKYKQGDKPKITTPEQAAGHMREKFRQKRQEEIWVILLDARNQLIRSEMVTIGLLDRSQAHAREIFRPAIQYSAAKLILAHNHPSGDPTPSPNDISSTRDLIKTGEIIGIPVIDHVVVGLPQDGRCDYYSFREHELID
;
A
#
# COMPACT_ATOMS: atom_id res chain seq x y z
N MET A 1 -60.21 9.72 -14.79
CA MET A 1 -59.49 9.13 -13.63
C MET A 1 -58.04 9.44 -13.80
N ASN A 2 -57.57 10.52 -13.17
CA ASN A 2 -56.18 10.90 -13.20
C ASN A 2 -55.42 10.10 -12.14
N PHE A 3 -54.53 9.23 -12.57
CA PHE A 3 -53.53 8.66 -11.68
C PHE A 3 -52.36 9.62 -11.64
N ASP A 4 -52.38 10.49 -10.62
CA ASP A 4 -51.24 11.31 -10.22
C ASP A 4 -50.29 10.41 -9.39
N GLU A 5 -49.41 9.69 -10.06
CA GLU A 5 -48.27 9.05 -9.41
C GLU A 5 -47.16 10.09 -9.20
N THR A 6 -47.38 11.00 -8.24
CA THR A 6 -46.32 11.77 -7.66
C THR A 6 -45.34 10.79 -6.99
N SER A 7 -44.22 10.53 -7.67
CA SER A 7 -43.12 9.75 -7.13
C SER A 7 -42.65 10.44 -5.84
N LYS A 8 -43.05 9.93 -4.68
CA LYS A 8 -42.56 10.35 -3.39
C LYS A 8 -41.06 10.05 -3.37
N SER A 9 -40.24 11.06 -3.61
CA SER A 9 -38.79 11.02 -3.34
C SER A 9 -38.62 10.73 -1.85
N TYR A 10 -38.28 9.49 -1.51
CA TYR A 10 -38.03 9.09 -0.14
C TYR A 10 -36.72 9.74 0.32
N LEU A 11 -36.80 10.63 1.29
CA LEU A 11 -35.60 11.14 1.95
C LEU A 11 -34.83 9.95 2.55
N ILE A 12 -33.49 9.97 2.46
CA ILE A 12 -32.65 8.90 3.04
C ILE A 12 -32.96 8.69 4.53
N SER A 13 -33.36 9.76 5.24
CA SER A 13 -33.80 9.69 6.64
C SER A 13 -35.06 8.88 6.88
N SER A 14 -35.91 8.65 5.84
CA SER A 14 -37.10 7.82 5.95
C SER A 14 -36.86 6.33 5.69
N LEU A 15 -35.65 5.96 5.19
CA LEU A 15 -35.24 4.57 5.05
C LEU A 15 -34.93 3.96 6.43
N PRO A 16 -35.17 2.67 6.62
CA PRO A 16 -34.66 1.92 7.77
C PRO A 16 -33.14 2.14 7.91
N SER A 17 -32.62 2.15 9.13
CA SER A 17 -31.19 2.44 9.36
C SER A 17 -30.27 1.54 8.55
N HIS A 18 -30.57 0.24 8.47
CA HIS A 18 -29.79 -0.76 7.73
C HIS A 18 -29.80 -0.58 6.20
N GLU A 19 -30.70 0.26 5.66
CA GLU A 19 -30.76 0.61 4.23
C GLU A 19 -30.09 1.93 3.89
N ARG A 20 -29.69 2.71 4.91
CA ARG A 20 -29.02 3.99 4.69
C ARG A 20 -27.57 3.78 4.26
N PRO A 21 -27.10 4.44 3.20
CA PRO A 21 -25.76 4.22 2.66
C PRO A 21 -24.62 4.37 3.68
N ARG A 22 -24.71 5.32 4.62
CA ARG A 22 -23.69 5.53 5.66
C ARG A 22 -23.62 4.40 6.65
N GLU A 23 -24.76 3.96 7.14
CA GLU A 23 -24.88 2.86 8.09
C GLU A 23 -24.39 1.56 7.44
N ARG A 24 -24.79 1.30 6.19
CA ARG A 24 -24.32 0.15 5.41
C ARG A 24 -22.80 0.18 5.19
N LEU A 25 -22.23 1.36 4.91
CA LEU A 25 -20.78 1.52 4.78
C LEU A 25 -20.05 1.13 6.07
N LEU A 26 -20.57 1.57 7.23
CA LEU A 26 -19.95 1.33 8.53
C LEU A 26 -20.11 -0.13 9.00
N GLU A 27 -21.23 -0.77 8.70
CA GLU A 27 -21.52 -2.14 9.12
C GLU A 27 -20.88 -3.19 8.19
N SER A 28 -20.94 -2.97 6.88
CA SER A 28 -20.61 -3.99 5.87
C SER A 28 -19.44 -3.62 4.97
N GLY A 29 -18.86 -2.43 5.14
CA GLY A 29 -17.77 -1.95 4.31
C GLY A 29 -18.20 -1.38 2.94
N PRO A 30 -17.25 -0.86 2.15
CA PRO A 30 -17.55 -0.18 0.89
C PRO A 30 -17.96 -1.12 -0.24
N ASP A 31 -17.55 -2.38 -0.22
CA ASP A 31 -17.71 -3.33 -1.35
C ASP A 31 -19.17 -3.72 -1.61
N VAL A 32 -20.04 -3.54 -0.61
CA VAL A 32 -21.47 -3.83 -0.74
C VAL A 32 -22.29 -2.64 -1.25
N LEU A 33 -21.67 -1.46 -1.41
CA LEU A 33 -22.35 -0.25 -1.87
C LEU A 33 -22.15 -0.07 -3.39
N LYS A 34 -23.21 0.43 -4.03
CA LYS A 34 -23.15 0.86 -5.43
C LYS A 34 -22.53 2.26 -5.53
N ASP A 35 -22.00 2.61 -6.70
CA ASP A 35 -21.39 3.93 -6.95
C ASP A 35 -22.31 5.10 -6.58
N ALA A 36 -23.62 5.00 -6.88
CA ALA A 36 -24.59 6.03 -6.50
C ALA A 36 -24.71 6.19 -4.97
N GLU A 37 -24.57 5.12 -4.20
CA GLU A 37 -24.62 5.16 -2.73
C GLU A 37 -23.35 5.81 -2.15
N LEU A 38 -22.19 5.48 -2.70
CA LEU A 38 -20.91 6.12 -2.31
C LEU A 38 -20.92 7.60 -2.66
N LEU A 39 -21.39 7.98 -3.86
CA LEU A 39 -21.54 9.38 -4.25
C LEU A 39 -22.56 10.11 -3.36
N ALA A 40 -23.67 9.49 -2.98
CA ALA A 40 -24.63 10.08 -2.06
C ALA A 40 -24.02 10.39 -0.69
N ILE A 41 -23.09 9.57 -0.20
CA ILE A 41 -22.36 9.83 1.05
C ILE A 41 -21.48 11.08 0.91
N VAL A 42 -20.77 11.23 -0.22
CA VAL A 42 -19.90 12.37 -0.52
C VAL A 42 -20.73 13.67 -0.65
N LEU A 43 -21.84 13.62 -1.38
CA LEU A 43 -22.72 14.76 -1.64
C LEU A 43 -23.51 15.23 -0.41
N ARG A 44 -23.67 14.41 0.61
CA ARG A 44 -24.31 14.66 1.93
C ARG A 44 -25.79 15.02 1.87
N THR A 45 -26.18 15.98 1.03
CA THR A 45 -27.57 16.51 0.95
C THR A 45 -28.03 16.60 -0.49
N GLY A 46 -29.31 16.29 -0.75
CA GLY A 46 -29.98 16.57 -2.02
C GLY A 46 -30.55 17.99 -2.08
N PRO A 47 -30.98 18.46 -3.24
CA PRO A 47 -31.76 19.69 -3.36
C PRO A 47 -33.15 19.50 -2.74
N THR A 48 -33.89 20.61 -2.54
CA THR A 48 -35.25 20.57 -1.98
C THR A 48 -36.14 19.62 -2.79
N GLY A 49 -36.79 18.69 -2.08
CA GLY A 49 -37.73 17.73 -2.69
C GLY A 49 -37.07 16.50 -3.33
N LYS A 50 -35.74 16.32 -3.23
CA LYS A 50 -35.04 15.19 -3.83
C LYS A 50 -34.04 14.58 -2.84
N SER A 51 -33.95 13.25 -2.83
CA SER A 51 -32.97 12.57 -2.00
C SER A 51 -31.55 12.72 -2.57
N THR A 52 -30.54 12.63 -1.69
CA THR A 52 -29.15 12.63 -2.14
C THR A 52 -28.83 11.43 -3.04
N LEU A 53 -29.48 10.31 -2.82
CA LEU A 53 -29.31 9.12 -3.65
C LEU A 53 -29.84 9.33 -5.08
N ASP A 54 -30.99 10.04 -5.22
CA ASP A 54 -31.54 10.36 -6.53
C ASP A 54 -30.65 11.39 -7.25
N LEU A 55 -30.14 12.37 -6.51
CA LEU A 55 -29.13 13.31 -7.04
C LEU A 55 -27.88 12.57 -7.54
N ALA A 56 -27.38 11.60 -6.78
CA ALA A 56 -26.23 10.80 -7.18
C ALA A 56 -26.49 9.94 -8.42
N ARG A 57 -27.69 9.38 -8.55
CA ARG A 57 -28.11 8.63 -9.74
C ARG A 57 -28.17 9.53 -10.98
N GLU A 58 -28.79 10.70 -10.87
CA GLU A 58 -28.82 11.67 -11.98
C GLU A 58 -27.43 12.16 -12.38
N LEU A 59 -26.60 12.42 -11.39
CA LEU A 59 -25.20 12.80 -11.64
C LEU A 59 -24.50 11.70 -12.47
N LEU A 60 -24.63 10.43 -12.08
CA LEU A 60 -24.08 9.32 -12.84
C LEU A 60 -24.68 9.23 -14.24
N GLN A 61 -26.01 9.33 -14.38
CA GLN A 61 -26.68 9.28 -15.67
C GLN A 61 -26.21 10.38 -16.62
N HIS A 62 -25.98 11.61 -16.10
CA HIS A 62 -25.47 12.73 -16.88
C HIS A 62 -24.10 12.45 -17.48
N PHE A 63 -23.29 11.59 -16.85
CA PHE A 63 -21.98 11.14 -17.30
C PHE A 63 -21.98 9.67 -17.76
N ASP A 64 -23.04 9.23 -18.44
CA ASP A 64 -23.18 7.89 -19.05
C ASP A 64 -22.95 6.73 -18.07
N ASN A 65 -23.26 6.91 -16.79
CA ASN A 65 -22.98 5.98 -15.70
C ASN A 65 -21.48 5.61 -15.56
N SER A 66 -20.60 6.48 -16.00
CA SER A 66 -19.14 6.31 -15.96
C SER A 66 -18.51 7.14 -14.86
N LEU A 67 -17.98 6.49 -13.83
CA LEU A 67 -17.16 7.16 -12.81
C LEU A 67 -15.93 7.85 -13.40
N LEU A 68 -15.39 7.30 -14.51
CA LEU A 68 -14.23 7.90 -15.17
C LEU A 68 -14.58 9.25 -15.81
N LEU A 69 -15.68 9.33 -16.56
CA LEU A 69 -16.16 10.57 -17.15
C LEU A 69 -16.50 11.59 -16.07
N LEU A 70 -17.20 11.15 -15.02
CA LEU A 70 -17.52 11.99 -13.87
C LEU A 70 -16.25 12.56 -13.19
N ALA A 71 -15.22 11.76 -13.01
CA ALA A 71 -13.96 12.18 -12.41
C ALA A 71 -13.20 13.20 -13.28
N GLN A 72 -13.27 13.05 -14.61
CA GLN A 72 -12.63 13.94 -15.58
C GLN A 72 -13.36 15.26 -15.79
N ALA A 73 -14.68 15.29 -15.49
CA ALA A 73 -15.51 16.47 -15.68
C ALA A 73 -14.94 17.70 -14.96
N SER A 74 -15.02 18.85 -15.60
CA SER A 74 -14.69 20.15 -15.01
C SER A 74 -15.75 20.55 -13.96
N PRO A 75 -15.44 21.46 -13.02
CA PRO A 75 -16.43 21.99 -12.09
C PRO A 75 -17.67 22.56 -12.80
N ALA A 76 -17.47 23.28 -13.91
CA ALA A 76 -18.57 23.87 -14.68
C ALA A 76 -19.51 22.82 -15.30
N GLU A 77 -18.98 21.67 -15.75
CA GLU A 77 -19.79 20.56 -16.27
C GLU A 77 -20.54 19.89 -15.12
N LEU A 78 -19.94 19.70 -13.95
CA LEU A 78 -20.60 19.16 -12.78
C LEU A 78 -21.78 20.03 -12.33
N GLU A 79 -21.62 21.35 -12.37
CA GLU A 79 -22.64 22.33 -11.98
C GLU A 79 -23.84 22.38 -12.95
N GLN A 80 -23.77 21.78 -14.13
CA GLN A 80 -24.91 21.63 -15.04
C GLN A 80 -25.97 20.70 -14.47
N VAL A 81 -25.60 19.80 -13.56
CA VAL A 81 -26.55 18.92 -12.89
C VAL A 81 -27.28 19.65 -11.78
N HIS A 82 -28.60 19.76 -11.88
CA HIS A 82 -29.42 20.46 -10.88
C HIS A 82 -29.22 19.89 -9.47
N GLY A 83 -28.81 20.72 -8.54
CA GLY A 83 -28.51 20.35 -7.15
C GLY A 83 -27.02 20.15 -6.88
N ILE A 84 -26.17 20.25 -7.91
CA ILE A 84 -24.72 20.34 -7.76
C ILE A 84 -24.32 21.81 -7.91
N GLY A 85 -23.97 22.46 -6.81
CA GLY A 85 -23.38 23.79 -6.80
C GLY A 85 -21.85 23.74 -6.61
N PRO A 86 -21.18 24.92 -6.56
CA PRO A 86 -19.71 25.00 -6.46
C PRO A 86 -19.12 24.18 -5.29
N ALA A 87 -19.79 24.15 -4.13
CA ALA A 87 -19.32 23.40 -2.97
C ALA A 87 -19.31 21.89 -3.23
N LYS A 88 -20.39 21.32 -3.79
CA LYS A 88 -20.46 19.90 -4.11
C LYS A 88 -19.54 19.50 -5.27
N ALA A 89 -19.40 20.38 -6.28
CA ALA A 89 -18.43 20.19 -7.34
C ALA A 89 -17.00 20.12 -6.78
N ALA A 90 -16.66 21.00 -5.83
CA ALA A 90 -15.37 20.97 -5.15
C ALA A 90 -15.17 19.68 -4.34
N ASP A 91 -16.17 19.23 -3.56
CA ASP A 91 -16.11 17.98 -2.77
C ASP A 91 -15.86 16.77 -3.69
N LEU A 92 -16.55 16.68 -4.84
CA LEU A 92 -16.36 15.64 -5.84
C LEU A 92 -14.94 15.69 -6.44
N LYS A 93 -14.49 16.86 -6.89
CA LYS A 93 -13.14 17.02 -7.46
C LYS A 93 -12.05 16.69 -6.46
N ALA A 94 -12.20 17.09 -5.20
CA ALA A 94 -11.26 16.73 -4.13
C ALA A 94 -11.22 15.21 -3.90
N THR A 95 -12.39 14.56 -3.87
CA THR A 95 -12.49 13.11 -3.69
C THR A 95 -11.80 12.36 -4.82
N PHE A 96 -12.08 12.71 -6.08
CA PHE A 96 -11.45 12.07 -7.24
C PHE A 96 -9.94 12.37 -7.32
N ALA A 97 -9.51 13.60 -6.99
CA ALA A 97 -8.10 13.94 -6.95
C ALA A 97 -7.33 13.12 -5.89
N LEU A 98 -7.93 12.87 -4.72
CA LEU A 98 -7.34 12.00 -3.71
C LEU A 98 -7.28 10.54 -4.17
N ALA A 99 -8.35 10.04 -4.81
CA ALA A 99 -8.37 8.70 -5.38
C ALA A 99 -7.30 8.51 -6.48
N GLU A 100 -7.13 9.50 -7.37
CA GLU A 100 -6.10 9.50 -8.40
C GLU A 100 -4.68 9.52 -7.79
N ARG A 101 -4.43 10.37 -6.78
CA ARG A 101 -3.16 10.40 -6.07
C ARG A 101 -2.85 9.06 -5.40
N LEU A 102 -3.86 8.44 -4.78
CA LEU A 102 -3.72 7.13 -4.16
C LEU A 102 -3.44 6.04 -5.20
N ALA A 103 -4.12 6.08 -6.35
CA ALA A 103 -3.87 5.17 -7.47
C ALA A 103 -2.44 5.34 -8.02
N LYS A 104 -1.99 6.59 -8.23
CA LYS A 104 -0.60 6.89 -8.63
C LYS A 104 0.41 6.44 -7.57
N TYR A 105 0.10 6.61 -6.29
CA TYR A 105 0.95 6.11 -5.20
C TYR A 105 1.03 4.57 -5.20
N LYS A 106 -0.08 3.88 -5.49
CA LYS A 106 -0.10 2.41 -5.64
C LYS A 106 0.55 1.93 -6.96
N GLN A 107 0.47 2.73 -8.02
CA GLN A 107 1.11 2.46 -9.33
C GLN A 107 2.51 3.06 -9.43
N GLY A 108 2.86 3.99 -8.51
CA GLY A 108 4.17 4.63 -8.49
C GLY A 108 5.26 3.56 -8.56
N ASP A 109 6.29 3.83 -9.36
CA ASP A 109 7.47 2.99 -9.54
C ASP A 109 8.10 2.64 -8.19
N LYS A 110 7.48 1.66 -7.51
CA LYS A 110 8.14 1.02 -6.39
C LYS A 110 9.43 0.46 -6.94
N PRO A 111 10.58 0.83 -6.37
CA PRO A 111 11.83 0.33 -6.89
C PRO A 111 11.77 -1.19 -6.94
N LYS A 112 12.14 -1.74 -8.06
CA LYS A 112 12.31 -3.19 -8.18
C LYS A 112 13.69 -3.55 -7.68
N ILE A 113 13.76 -4.60 -6.88
CA ILE A 113 15.00 -5.15 -6.38
C ILE A 113 15.12 -6.57 -6.95
N THR A 114 15.91 -6.70 -8.00
CA THR A 114 16.11 -7.95 -8.74
C THR A 114 17.57 -8.43 -8.69
N THR A 115 18.48 -7.55 -8.30
CA THR A 115 19.90 -7.84 -8.17
C THR A 115 20.39 -7.50 -6.75
N PRO A 116 21.44 -8.19 -6.26
CA PRO A 116 22.08 -7.88 -4.98
C PRO A 116 22.60 -6.45 -4.91
N GLU A 117 23.15 -5.92 -6.00
CA GLU A 117 23.60 -4.53 -6.08
C GLU A 117 22.45 -3.53 -5.83
N GLN A 118 21.23 -3.80 -6.35
CA GLN A 118 20.07 -2.96 -6.08
C GLN A 118 19.65 -3.04 -4.61
N ALA A 119 19.76 -4.22 -3.98
CA ALA A 119 19.50 -4.38 -2.55
C ALA A 119 20.53 -3.61 -1.70
N ALA A 120 21.81 -3.77 -2.00
CA ALA A 120 22.90 -3.02 -1.36
C ALA A 120 22.72 -1.52 -1.55
N GLY A 121 22.47 -1.06 -2.78
CA GLY A 121 22.24 0.34 -3.11
C GLY A 121 21.07 0.94 -2.32
N HIS A 122 19.97 0.20 -2.17
CA HIS A 122 18.82 0.62 -1.36
C HIS A 122 19.18 0.78 0.13
N MET A 123 20.13 -0.02 0.63
CA MET A 123 20.52 -0.01 2.04
C MET A 123 21.65 0.96 2.38
N ARG A 124 22.50 1.35 1.40
CA ARG A 124 23.67 2.23 1.64
C ARG A 124 23.33 3.50 2.40
N GLU A 125 22.26 4.21 2.01
CA GLU A 125 21.83 5.44 2.70
C GLU A 125 21.34 5.15 4.12
N LYS A 126 20.68 4.01 4.36
CA LYS A 126 20.19 3.61 5.69
C LYS A 126 21.33 3.26 6.63
N PHE A 127 22.39 2.67 6.10
CA PHE A 127 23.59 2.26 6.84
C PHE A 127 24.64 3.37 6.97
N ARG A 128 24.42 4.47 6.26
CA ARG A 128 25.35 5.60 6.29
C ARG A 128 25.57 6.09 7.72
N GLN A 129 26.83 6.19 8.13
CA GLN A 129 27.27 6.64 9.45
C GLN A 129 26.80 5.77 10.64
N LYS A 130 26.33 4.54 10.39
CA LYS A 130 25.98 3.62 11.46
C LYS A 130 27.24 3.04 12.09
N ARG A 131 27.31 3.18 13.43
CA ARG A 131 28.46 2.70 14.22
C ARG A 131 28.21 1.32 14.82
N GLN A 132 27.01 0.81 14.74
CA GLN A 132 26.61 -0.51 15.23
C GLN A 132 26.05 -1.30 14.06
N GLU A 133 26.15 -2.61 14.14
CA GLU A 133 25.50 -3.49 13.20
C GLU A 133 23.97 -3.38 13.36
N GLU A 134 23.27 -3.19 12.27
CA GLU A 134 21.83 -3.18 12.21
C GLU A 134 21.37 -4.24 11.22
N ILE A 135 20.38 -5.03 11.62
CA ILE A 135 19.74 -6.02 10.74
C ILE A 135 18.43 -5.45 10.25
N TRP A 136 18.27 -5.49 8.95
CA TRP A 136 17.09 -5.02 8.23
C TRP A 136 16.50 -6.13 7.40
N VAL A 137 15.19 -6.03 7.14
CA VAL A 137 14.48 -6.82 6.14
C VAL A 137 13.99 -5.90 5.03
N ILE A 138 14.21 -6.33 3.80
CA ILE A 138 13.66 -5.71 2.59
C ILE A 138 12.51 -6.59 2.14
N LEU A 139 11.30 -6.10 2.23
CA LEU A 139 10.07 -6.83 1.94
C LEU A 139 9.67 -6.59 0.49
N LEU A 140 9.46 -7.65 -0.26
CA LEU A 140 9.15 -7.61 -1.68
C LEU A 140 7.81 -8.29 -1.98
N ASP A 141 7.12 -7.77 -2.99
CA ASP A 141 5.97 -8.44 -3.58
C ASP A 141 6.38 -9.55 -4.56
N ALA A 142 5.40 -10.25 -5.16
CA ALA A 142 5.64 -11.31 -6.13
C ALA A 142 6.40 -10.83 -7.39
N ARG A 143 6.35 -9.53 -7.70
CA ARG A 143 6.99 -8.90 -8.86
C ARG A 143 8.36 -8.28 -8.54
N ASN A 144 8.93 -8.57 -7.37
CA ASN A 144 10.16 -7.97 -6.82
C ASN A 144 10.05 -6.45 -6.58
N GLN A 145 8.85 -5.89 -6.44
CA GLN A 145 8.69 -4.49 -6.09
C GLN A 145 8.85 -4.33 -4.58
N LEU A 146 9.55 -3.29 -4.17
CA LEU A 146 9.75 -2.96 -2.77
C LEU A 146 8.42 -2.62 -2.10
N ILE A 147 8.01 -3.41 -1.13
CA ILE A 147 6.90 -3.06 -0.23
C ILE A 147 7.40 -2.09 0.82
N ARG A 148 8.46 -2.48 1.54
CA ARG A 148 9.04 -1.74 2.65
C ARG A 148 10.41 -2.31 3.02
N SER A 149 11.23 -1.53 3.71
CA SER A 149 12.38 -2.02 4.47
C SER A 149 12.27 -1.58 5.93
N GLU A 150 12.48 -2.51 6.84
CA GLU A 150 12.37 -2.28 8.28
C GLU A 150 13.61 -2.79 9.01
N MET A 151 14.02 -2.00 10.02
CA MET A 151 15.06 -2.42 10.96
C MET A 151 14.45 -3.43 11.94
N VAL A 152 15.11 -4.56 12.11
CA VAL A 152 14.65 -5.62 13.00
C VAL A 152 15.40 -5.60 14.33
N THR A 153 16.71 -5.42 14.30
CA THR A 153 17.53 -5.40 15.53
C THR A 153 18.79 -4.57 15.34
N ILE A 154 19.37 -4.15 16.47
CA ILE A 154 20.65 -3.49 16.58
C ILE A 154 21.60 -4.42 17.36
N GLY A 155 22.78 -4.69 16.81
CA GLY A 155 23.79 -5.57 17.38
C GLY A 155 23.98 -6.86 16.59
N LEU A 156 25.00 -7.65 16.96
CA LEU A 156 25.38 -8.88 16.28
C LEU A 156 24.22 -9.86 16.11
N LEU A 157 24.21 -10.56 14.97
CA LEU A 157 23.40 -11.75 14.74
C LEU A 157 23.83 -12.90 15.69
N ASP A 158 23.84 -12.64 17.01
CA ASP A 158 24.09 -13.68 17.97
C ASP A 158 22.82 -14.56 18.13
N ARG A 159 23.02 -15.87 18.32
CA ARG A 159 21.96 -16.90 18.39
C ARG A 159 20.80 -16.58 19.32
N SER A 160 20.96 -15.60 20.19
CA SER A 160 19.93 -15.20 21.17
C SER A 160 19.08 -14.00 20.77
N GLN A 161 19.41 -13.22 19.72
CA GLN A 161 18.78 -11.91 19.52
C GLN A 161 17.96 -11.73 18.22
N ALA A 162 18.34 -12.33 17.10
CA ALA A 162 17.51 -12.28 15.88
C ALA A 162 16.63 -13.53 15.77
N HIS A 163 15.62 -13.64 16.61
CA HIS A 163 14.66 -14.72 16.47
C HIS A 163 13.94 -14.61 15.11
N ALA A 164 13.77 -15.73 14.41
CA ALA A 164 13.01 -15.80 13.18
C ALA A 164 11.66 -15.05 13.27
N ARG A 165 11.04 -15.07 14.45
CA ARG A 165 9.81 -14.32 14.74
C ARG A 165 9.95 -12.82 14.41
N GLU A 166 11.05 -12.18 14.77
CA GLU A 166 11.23 -10.74 14.56
C GLU A 166 11.52 -10.43 13.08
N ILE A 167 12.23 -11.31 12.38
CA ILE A 167 12.49 -11.21 10.94
C ILE A 167 11.20 -11.34 10.12
N PHE A 168 10.36 -12.34 10.46
CA PHE A 168 9.17 -12.64 9.67
C PHE A 168 7.92 -11.86 10.09
N ARG A 169 7.88 -11.29 11.29
CA ARG A 169 6.75 -10.46 11.76
C ARG A 169 6.37 -9.34 10.77
N PRO A 170 7.30 -8.46 10.34
CA PRO A 170 6.96 -7.45 9.35
C PRO A 170 6.59 -8.05 7.99
N ALA A 171 7.21 -9.15 7.57
CA ALA A 171 6.88 -9.81 6.31
C ALA A 171 5.42 -10.31 6.29
N ILE A 172 4.95 -10.90 7.39
CA ILE A 172 3.55 -11.33 7.56
C ILE A 172 2.63 -10.12 7.63
N GLN A 173 2.97 -9.12 8.44
CA GLN A 173 2.17 -7.91 8.63
C GLN A 173 1.89 -7.17 7.32
N TYR A 174 2.90 -7.08 6.44
CA TYR A 174 2.80 -6.37 5.16
C TYR A 174 2.50 -7.29 3.98
N SER A 175 2.16 -8.57 4.23
CA SER A 175 1.84 -9.57 3.19
C SER A 175 2.93 -9.66 2.12
N ALA A 176 4.19 -9.66 2.53
CA ALA A 176 5.33 -9.80 1.63
C ALA A 176 5.33 -11.19 1.00
N ALA A 177 5.61 -11.27 -0.30
CA ALA A 177 5.75 -12.55 -1.00
C ALA A 177 7.14 -13.19 -0.77
N LYS A 178 8.15 -12.37 -0.48
CA LYS A 178 9.52 -12.77 -0.20
C LYS A 178 10.29 -11.67 0.51
N LEU A 179 11.45 -11.97 1.07
CA LEU A 179 12.28 -10.97 1.72
C LEU A 179 13.77 -11.15 1.38
N ILE A 180 14.52 -10.05 1.52
CA ILE A 180 15.97 -10.05 1.53
C ILE A 180 16.41 -9.58 2.93
N LEU A 181 17.36 -10.29 3.53
CA LEU A 181 18.05 -9.83 4.72
C LEU A 181 19.14 -8.83 4.33
N ALA A 182 19.36 -7.84 5.15
CA ALA A 182 20.48 -6.93 4.97
C ALA A 182 21.05 -6.54 6.33
N HIS A 183 22.37 -6.48 6.45
CA HIS A 183 23.02 -5.89 7.60
C HIS A 183 24.29 -5.12 7.18
N ASN A 184 24.72 -4.22 8.03
CA ASN A 184 25.93 -3.47 7.80
C ASN A 184 27.09 -3.98 8.67
N HIS A 185 28.29 -3.92 8.13
CA HIS A 185 29.53 -4.06 8.90
C HIS A 185 30.18 -2.69 9.10
N PRO A 186 30.18 -2.13 10.32
CA PRO A 186 30.86 -0.87 10.63
C PRO A 186 32.39 -0.90 10.42
N SER A 187 32.96 -2.11 10.39
CA SER A 187 34.39 -2.30 10.05
C SER A 187 34.72 -1.93 8.60
N GLY A 188 33.71 -1.92 7.73
CA GLY A 188 33.86 -1.67 6.30
C GLY A 188 34.07 -2.92 5.43
N ASP A 189 34.48 -4.04 6.03
CA ASP A 189 34.61 -5.33 5.30
C ASP A 189 33.25 -6.03 5.23
N PRO A 190 32.69 -6.25 4.03
CA PRO A 190 31.38 -6.90 3.89
C PRO A 190 31.43 -8.44 4.01
N THR A 191 32.59 -9.02 4.27
CA THR A 191 32.74 -10.48 4.41
C THR A 191 31.90 -11.01 5.57
N PRO A 192 30.97 -11.95 5.34
CA PRO A 192 30.10 -12.45 6.41
C PRO A 192 30.88 -13.30 7.42
N SER A 193 30.48 -13.20 8.67
CA SER A 193 31.02 -14.07 9.73
C SER A 193 30.45 -15.50 9.62
N PRO A 194 31.07 -16.50 10.25
CA PRO A 194 30.49 -17.86 10.34
C PRO A 194 29.12 -17.87 11.00
N ASN A 195 28.87 -16.91 11.90
CA ASN A 195 27.58 -16.76 12.58
C ASN A 195 26.50 -16.24 11.64
N ASP A 196 26.83 -15.28 10.75
CA ASP A 196 25.92 -14.80 9.71
C ASP A 196 25.49 -15.93 8.79
N ILE A 197 26.45 -16.76 8.38
CA ILE A 197 26.19 -17.92 7.51
C ILE A 197 25.24 -18.93 8.20
N SER A 198 25.52 -19.27 9.45
CA SER A 198 24.70 -20.21 10.22
C SER A 198 23.28 -19.70 10.42
N SER A 199 23.15 -18.43 10.90
CA SER A 199 21.86 -17.81 11.16
C SER A 199 21.02 -17.65 9.88
N THR A 200 21.66 -17.29 8.77
CA THR A 200 20.98 -17.16 7.48
C THR A 200 20.39 -18.48 7.03
N ARG A 201 21.12 -19.58 7.16
CA ARG A 201 20.62 -20.92 6.81
C ARG A 201 19.37 -21.31 7.62
N ASP A 202 19.33 -20.97 8.90
CA ASP A 202 18.17 -21.26 9.74
C ASP A 202 16.97 -20.38 9.38
N LEU A 203 17.21 -19.12 8.98
CA LEU A 203 16.18 -18.22 8.50
C LEU A 203 15.61 -18.64 7.14
N ILE A 204 16.43 -19.18 6.24
CA ILE A 204 15.97 -19.73 4.95
C ILE A 204 14.99 -20.88 5.20
N LYS A 205 15.37 -21.88 6.01
CA LYS A 205 14.48 -22.99 6.37
C LYS A 205 13.18 -22.52 7.00
N THR A 206 13.26 -21.50 7.86
CA THR A 206 12.07 -20.91 8.46
C THR A 206 11.18 -20.24 7.42
N GLY A 207 11.77 -19.51 6.47
CA GLY A 207 11.07 -18.85 5.37
C GLY A 207 10.31 -19.84 4.48
N GLU A 208 10.91 -21.00 4.19
CA GLU A 208 10.28 -22.09 3.44
C GLU A 208 9.04 -22.61 4.19
N ILE A 209 9.15 -22.83 5.49
CA ILE A 209 8.04 -23.33 6.31
C ILE A 209 6.88 -22.32 6.39
N ILE A 210 7.20 -21.02 6.47
CA ILE A 210 6.21 -19.93 6.56
C ILE A 210 5.62 -19.60 5.18
N GLY A 211 6.27 -20.01 4.07
CA GLY A 211 5.88 -19.65 2.71
C GLY A 211 6.31 -18.23 2.31
N ILE A 212 7.30 -17.65 2.99
CA ILE A 212 7.91 -16.34 2.68
C ILE A 212 9.42 -16.58 2.53
N PRO A 213 9.92 -16.92 1.34
CA PRO A 213 11.32 -17.27 1.15
C PRO A 213 12.25 -16.07 1.41
N VAL A 214 13.40 -16.36 2.00
CA VAL A 214 14.56 -15.47 2.06
C VAL A 214 15.33 -15.66 0.76
N ILE A 215 15.27 -14.69 -0.15
CA ILE A 215 15.85 -14.81 -1.50
C ILE A 215 17.28 -14.32 -1.61
N ASP A 216 17.78 -13.58 -0.64
CA ASP A 216 19.18 -13.18 -0.50
C ASP A 216 19.46 -12.69 0.92
N HIS A 217 20.74 -12.63 1.27
CA HIS A 217 21.26 -11.90 2.42
C HIS A 217 22.43 -11.05 1.94
N VAL A 218 22.32 -9.72 2.11
CA VAL A 218 23.30 -8.76 1.63
C VAL A 218 23.97 -8.08 2.82
N VAL A 219 25.27 -8.31 2.96
CA VAL A 219 26.11 -7.61 3.93
C VAL A 219 26.68 -6.35 3.26
N VAL A 220 26.50 -5.19 3.88
CA VAL A 220 26.96 -3.92 3.32
C VAL A 220 28.12 -3.39 4.16
N GLY A 221 29.27 -3.22 3.53
CA GLY A 221 30.46 -2.59 4.11
C GLY A 221 30.57 -1.11 3.78
N LEU A 222 31.76 -0.59 3.83
CA LEU A 222 32.06 0.77 3.42
C LEU A 222 32.73 0.78 2.04
N PRO A 223 32.40 1.77 1.19
CA PRO A 223 33.08 1.90 -0.09
C PRO A 223 34.61 2.00 0.10
N GLN A 224 35.34 1.17 -0.60
CA GLN A 224 36.79 1.16 -0.65
C GLN A 224 37.25 1.12 -2.11
N ASP A 225 38.29 1.85 -2.45
CA ASP A 225 38.82 1.93 -3.81
C ASP A 225 39.11 0.52 -4.38
N GLY A 226 38.43 0.20 -5.48
CA GLY A 226 38.62 -1.05 -6.22
C GLY A 226 38.03 -2.31 -5.58
N ARG A 227 37.28 -2.21 -4.49
CA ARG A 227 36.61 -3.36 -3.84
C ARG A 227 35.10 -3.19 -3.87
N CYS A 228 34.41 -4.34 -3.98
CA CYS A 228 32.97 -4.36 -3.80
C CYS A 228 32.64 -4.05 -2.34
N ASP A 229 31.71 -3.13 -2.12
CA ASP A 229 31.28 -2.68 -0.80
C ASP A 229 30.12 -3.51 -0.24
N TYR A 230 29.74 -4.59 -0.88
CA TYR A 230 28.75 -5.55 -0.39
C TYR A 230 29.14 -6.98 -0.66
N TYR A 231 28.50 -7.90 0.06
CA TYR A 231 28.58 -9.34 -0.12
C TYR A 231 27.15 -9.90 -0.21
N SER A 232 26.85 -10.65 -1.24
CA SER A 232 25.57 -11.35 -1.42
C SER A 232 25.76 -12.84 -1.20
N PHE A 233 24.92 -13.41 -0.35
CA PHE A 233 24.92 -14.86 -0.11
C PHE A 233 24.48 -15.63 -1.36
N ARG A 234 23.58 -15.07 -2.15
CA ARG A 234 23.13 -15.67 -3.41
C ARG A 234 24.23 -15.67 -4.47
N GLU A 235 24.97 -14.56 -4.63
CA GLU A 235 26.07 -14.51 -5.62
C GLU A 235 27.23 -15.43 -5.27
N HIS A 236 27.36 -15.79 -3.99
CA HIS A 236 28.39 -16.71 -3.50
C HIS A 236 27.87 -18.13 -3.24
N GLU A 237 26.70 -18.47 -3.81
CA GLU A 237 26.10 -19.83 -3.76
C GLU A 237 25.88 -20.35 -2.31
N LEU A 238 25.66 -19.46 -1.36
CA LEU A 238 25.32 -19.80 0.02
C LEU A 238 23.82 -19.94 0.24
N ILE A 239 23.02 -19.50 -0.74
CA ILE A 239 21.57 -19.58 -0.86
C ILE A 239 21.23 -20.08 -2.27
N ASP A 240 20.32 -21.07 -2.38
CA ASP A 240 19.81 -21.60 -3.65
C ASP A 240 18.79 -20.67 -4.31
#